data_9630bbe595ffc431eb50c1a649e5958f
#
_entry.id   9630bbe595ffc431eb50c1a649e5958f
#
_cell.length_a   1.000
_cell.length_b   1.000
_cell.length_c   1.000
_cell.angle_alpha   90.00
_cell.angle_beta   90.00
_cell.angle_gamma   90.00
#
_symmetry.space_group_name_H-M   'P 1'
#
loop_
_entity.id
_entity.type
_entity.pdbx_description
1 polymer ?
#
loop_
_entity_poly.entity_id
_entity_poly.type
_entity_poly.pdbx_seq_one_letter_code
_entity_poly.pdbx_strand_id
1 'polypeptide(L)'
;MAIDSNPITELMKPKLVSPVKDGEKGVSPGEPLLLEVEDGKFTKVTLTNPEGRAVPGEVAADGLSWKPVEQLGFGRTYKLDVEAIGLGGKSSTTMSFTTISPNNRTHPYLLPGENEVVGIGQPVAIQFDENIPDRKAAQNAIKITTTPAVEGAFYWVNNREVRWRPEHFWAPGTKVDIAVNVYGKDLGNGLVGDSDITSSFTVGDALVFTADDNTHQVVVERNGEVIKTMPTSMGKNSTPTDNGIYIVSDRHEKIIMDSSTYGVAVNSPDGYKTPVDYATRISYSGIFFHSAPWSLGAQGSYNTSHGCLNLSPSDARWVYENAKRGDITIIKNTVGGTLSPVDGLGDWNMPWAQWKAGNADDNR
;
A
#
# COMPACT_ATOMS: atom_id res chain seq x y z
N MET A 1 47.77 8.12 44.97
CA MET A 1 47.62 6.70 45.29
C MET A 1 46.64 6.12 44.29
N ALA A 2 47.11 5.27 43.41
CA ALA A 2 46.24 4.52 42.54
C ALA A 2 45.45 3.51 43.40
N ILE A 3 44.14 3.57 43.37
CA ILE A 3 43.30 2.58 43.99
C ILE A 3 43.48 1.33 43.12
N ASP A 4 44.17 0.30 43.67
CA ASP A 4 44.28 -1.02 43.00
C ASP A 4 42.88 -1.51 42.67
N SER A 5 42.60 -1.73 41.39
CA SER A 5 41.34 -2.29 40.94
C SER A 5 41.18 -3.72 41.47
N ASN A 6 40.33 -3.89 42.45
CA ASN A 6 40.00 -5.20 42.99
C ASN A 6 39.29 -5.99 41.84
N PRO A 7 39.72 -7.23 41.49
CA PRO A 7 39.08 -8.04 40.45
C PRO A 7 37.56 -8.21 40.63
N ILE A 8 37.08 -8.16 41.88
CA ILE A 8 35.62 -8.22 42.15
C ILE A 8 34.91 -6.95 41.72
N THR A 9 35.51 -5.75 41.94
CA THR A 9 34.91 -4.50 41.52
C THR A 9 34.88 -4.34 40.00
N GLU A 10 35.86 -4.87 39.27
CA GLU A 10 35.84 -4.91 37.82
C GLU A 10 34.71 -5.79 37.29
N LEU A 11 34.42 -6.93 37.89
CA LEU A 11 33.29 -7.82 37.54
C LEU A 11 31.92 -7.17 37.77
N MET A 12 31.82 -6.21 38.69
CA MET A 12 30.59 -5.49 39.07
C MET A 12 30.42 -4.16 38.34
N LYS A 13 31.33 -3.80 37.42
CA LYS A 13 31.17 -2.60 36.59
C LYS A 13 30.04 -2.76 35.57
N PRO A 14 29.32 -1.67 35.29
CA PRO A 14 28.32 -1.70 34.24
C PRO A 14 28.87 -2.18 32.91
N LYS A 15 28.12 -3.05 32.23
CA LYS A 15 28.44 -3.57 30.91
C LYS A 15 27.43 -3.04 29.89
N LEU A 16 27.95 -2.48 28.81
CA LEU A 16 27.12 -2.03 27.69
C LEU A 16 26.77 -3.24 26.81
N VAL A 17 25.47 -3.42 26.58
CA VAL A 17 24.93 -4.31 25.53
C VAL A 17 24.49 -3.43 24.36
N SER A 18 25.11 -3.63 23.21
CA SER A 18 24.88 -2.80 22.01
C SER A 18 24.65 -3.71 20.79
N PRO A 19 23.68 -3.38 19.93
CA PRO A 19 23.48 -4.09 18.67
C PRO A 19 24.57 -3.78 17.64
N VAL A 20 25.38 -2.75 17.88
CA VAL A 20 26.50 -2.36 16.99
C VAL A 20 27.84 -2.47 17.72
N LYS A 21 28.91 -2.74 16.95
CA LYS A 21 30.30 -2.85 17.47
C LYS A 21 31.13 -1.63 17.04
N ASP A 22 32.22 -1.39 17.77
CA ASP A 22 33.16 -0.34 17.37
C ASP A 22 33.79 -0.64 16.01
N GLY A 23 33.78 0.37 15.14
CA GLY A 23 34.27 0.28 13.75
C GLY A 23 33.34 -0.46 12.80
N GLU A 24 32.16 -0.89 13.21
CA GLU A 24 31.21 -1.62 12.37
C GLU A 24 30.75 -0.78 11.18
N LYS A 25 30.69 -1.41 10.00
CA LYS A 25 30.22 -0.79 8.76
C LYS A 25 29.01 -1.56 8.22
N GLY A 26 28.18 -0.87 7.44
CA GLY A 26 27.01 -1.49 6.85
C GLY A 26 25.85 -1.71 7.82
N VAL A 27 25.79 -0.95 8.89
CA VAL A 27 24.69 -0.98 9.86
C VAL A 27 23.42 -0.48 9.19
N SER A 28 22.32 -1.25 9.25
CA SER A 28 21.03 -0.77 8.74
C SER A 28 20.50 0.37 9.61
N PRO A 29 20.18 1.54 9.06
CA PRO A 29 19.61 2.63 9.84
C PRO A 29 18.14 2.40 10.20
N GLY A 30 17.49 1.39 9.61
CA GLY A 30 16.11 0.98 9.92
C GLY A 30 16.02 -0.01 11.05
N GLU A 31 17.13 -0.64 11.46
CA GLU A 31 17.14 -1.51 12.63
C GLU A 31 17.21 -0.69 13.92
N PRO A 32 16.48 -1.08 14.98
CA PRO A 32 16.48 -0.34 16.23
C PRO A 32 17.87 -0.31 16.88
N LEU A 33 18.43 0.90 17.10
CA LEU A 33 19.61 1.08 17.93
C LEU A 33 19.18 1.14 19.41
N LEU A 34 18.88 -0.03 20.00
CA LEU A 34 18.56 -0.15 21.42
C LEU A 34 19.83 -0.49 22.19
N LEU A 35 20.26 0.39 23.05
CA LEU A 35 21.36 0.14 23.98
C LEU A 35 20.77 -0.31 25.32
N GLU A 36 21.40 -1.29 25.95
CA GLU A 36 21.05 -1.76 27.29
C GLU A 36 22.30 -1.77 28.17
N VAL A 37 22.11 -1.67 29.48
CA VAL A 37 23.20 -1.72 30.46
C VAL A 37 22.90 -2.80 31.51
N GLU A 38 23.86 -3.72 31.67
CA GLU A 38 23.87 -4.70 32.75
C GLU A 38 24.70 -4.21 33.93
N ASP A 39 24.36 -4.60 35.15
CA ASP A 39 25.03 -4.30 36.40
C ASP A 39 25.13 -2.81 36.72
N GLY A 40 24.22 -1.96 36.17
CA GLY A 40 24.22 -0.53 36.41
C GLY A 40 23.09 0.24 35.76
N LYS A 41 23.28 1.56 35.65
CA LYS A 41 22.33 2.46 34.96
C LYS A 41 23.11 3.46 34.11
N PHE A 42 22.52 3.87 32.98
CA PHE A 42 23.04 4.95 32.17
C PHE A 42 23.02 6.27 32.95
N THR A 43 24.12 6.99 32.92
CA THR A 43 24.25 8.37 33.44
C THR A 43 24.31 9.39 32.32
N LYS A 44 24.86 8.98 31.14
CA LYS A 44 24.90 9.78 29.94
C LYS A 44 25.04 8.88 28.72
N VAL A 45 24.25 9.17 27.67
CA VAL A 45 24.44 8.60 26.35
C VAL A 45 24.39 9.72 25.33
N THR A 46 25.41 9.81 24.47
CA THR A 46 25.47 10.80 23.40
C THR A 46 25.80 10.11 22.09
N LEU A 47 24.89 10.21 21.16
CA LEU A 47 25.09 9.79 19.77
C LEU A 47 25.34 11.05 18.94
N THR A 48 26.46 11.10 18.22
CA THR A 48 26.86 12.28 17.45
C THR A 48 26.98 11.91 15.98
N ASN A 49 26.40 12.72 15.10
CA ASN A 49 26.50 12.56 13.66
C ASN A 49 27.85 13.07 13.10
N PRO A 50 28.18 12.85 11.81
CA PRO A 50 29.45 13.28 11.23
C PRO A 50 29.71 14.79 11.32
N GLU A 51 28.66 15.59 11.36
CA GLU A 51 28.73 17.05 11.46
C GLU A 51 28.95 17.54 12.94
N GLY A 52 29.09 16.59 13.87
CA GLY A 52 29.30 16.91 15.30
C GLY A 52 28.01 17.27 16.06
N ARG A 53 26.84 17.11 15.44
CA ARG A 53 25.55 17.35 16.06
C ARG A 53 25.09 16.13 16.84
N ALA A 54 24.61 16.32 18.06
CA ALA A 54 23.97 15.24 18.83
C ALA A 54 22.65 14.82 18.21
N VAL A 55 22.47 13.51 18.07
CA VAL A 55 21.20 12.88 17.70
C VAL A 55 20.37 12.74 18.97
N PRO A 56 19.16 13.29 19.03
CA PRO A 56 18.30 13.15 20.21
C PRO A 56 18.02 11.69 20.54
N GLY A 57 17.99 11.36 21.83
CA GLY A 57 17.68 10.02 22.31
C GLY A 57 17.14 10.06 23.73
N GLU A 58 16.48 8.99 24.13
CA GLU A 58 15.81 8.86 25.41
C GLU A 58 16.35 7.69 26.21
N VAL A 59 16.69 7.96 27.48
CA VAL A 59 16.94 6.93 28.48
C VAL A 59 15.59 6.53 29.08
N ALA A 60 15.33 5.23 29.17
CA ALA A 60 14.13 4.70 29.83
C ALA A 60 14.08 5.13 31.30
N ALA A 61 12.87 5.18 31.89
CA ALA A 61 12.66 5.66 33.26
C ALA A 61 13.41 4.82 34.33
N ASP A 62 13.70 3.57 34.07
CA ASP A 62 14.49 2.69 34.93
C ASP A 62 16.00 2.91 34.79
N GLY A 63 16.45 3.64 33.77
CA GLY A 63 17.84 3.92 33.46
C GLY A 63 18.59 2.76 32.79
N LEU A 64 17.89 1.70 32.37
CA LEU A 64 18.50 0.46 31.88
C LEU A 64 18.65 0.40 30.36
N SER A 65 17.88 1.19 29.62
CA SER A 65 17.97 1.23 28.17
C SER A 65 17.97 2.65 27.60
N TRP A 66 18.50 2.79 26.38
CA TRP A 66 18.50 4.04 25.62
C TRP A 66 18.26 3.74 24.13
N LYS A 67 17.54 4.63 23.47
CA LYS A 67 17.32 4.61 22.02
C LYS A 67 17.29 6.01 21.42
N PRO A 68 17.68 6.20 20.14
CA PRO A 68 17.45 7.45 19.45
C PRO A 68 15.94 7.65 19.22
N VAL A 69 15.48 8.92 19.19
CA VAL A 69 14.08 9.27 18.90
C VAL A 69 13.86 9.59 17.42
N GLU A 70 14.91 9.74 16.64
CA GLU A 70 14.86 9.93 15.19
C GLU A 70 15.63 8.83 14.46
N GLN A 71 15.23 8.54 13.23
CA GLN A 71 15.90 7.55 12.39
C GLN A 71 17.30 8.01 12.01
N LEU A 72 18.24 7.06 11.98
CA LEU A 72 19.60 7.33 11.51
C LEU A 72 19.64 7.49 9.99
N GLY A 73 20.50 8.34 9.47
CA GLY A 73 20.65 8.55 8.03
C GLY A 73 21.50 7.47 7.35
N PHE A 74 21.33 7.32 6.04
CA PHE A 74 22.18 6.46 5.22
C PHE A 74 23.59 7.03 5.01
N GLY A 75 24.62 6.15 4.95
CA GLY A 75 25.99 6.49 4.62
C GLY A 75 26.66 7.41 5.62
N ARG A 76 26.26 7.37 6.89
CA ARG A 76 26.76 8.24 7.94
C ARG A 76 27.57 7.49 8.98
N THR A 77 28.67 8.07 9.43
CA THR A 77 29.44 7.55 10.56
C THR A 77 29.00 8.24 11.82
N TYR A 78 28.50 7.48 12.76
CA TYR A 78 28.07 7.95 14.07
C TYR A 78 29.11 7.64 15.13
N LYS A 79 29.29 8.55 16.10
CA LYS A 79 30.07 8.34 17.32
C LYS A 79 29.13 8.22 18.50
N LEU A 80 29.31 7.17 19.29
CA LEU A 80 28.51 6.87 20.48
C LEU A 80 29.42 6.94 21.71
N ASP A 81 29.12 7.86 22.61
CA ASP A 81 29.78 8.02 23.92
C ASP A 81 28.75 7.63 25.00
N VAL A 82 29.09 6.64 25.82
CA VAL A 82 28.21 6.07 26.86
C VAL A 82 28.89 6.11 28.21
N GLU A 83 28.19 6.63 29.22
CA GLU A 83 28.61 6.59 30.62
C GLU A 83 27.54 5.87 31.46
N ALA A 84 27.96 4.97 32.32
CA ALA A 84 27.09 4.23 33.23
C ALA A 84 27.72 4.13 34.63
N ILE A 85 26.88 3.91 35.65
CA ILE A 85 27.28 3.73 37.05
C ILE A 85 26.61 2.49 37.63
N GLY A 86 27.37 1.68 38.37
CA GLY A 86 26.88 0.50 39.09
C GLY A 86 27.63 0.31 40.39
N LEU A 87 27.43 -0.86 41.01
CA LEU A 87 28.10 -1.18 42.29
C LEU A 87 29.63 -1.24 42.15
N GLY A 88 30.15 -1.61 40.96
CA GLY A 88 31.59 -1.62 40.67
C GLY A 88 32.16 -0.27 40.28
N GLY A 89 31.37 0.83 40.37
CA GLY A 89 31.77 2.18 40.02
C GLY A 89 31.27 2.62 38.62
N LYS A 90 31.98 3.60 38.04
CA LYS A 90 31.65 4.13 36.71
C LYS A 90 32.32 3.33 35.59
N SER A 91 31.61 3.20 34.48
CA SER A 91 32.17 2.75 33.21
C SER A 91 31.91 3.79 32.12
N SER A 92 32.82 3.86 31.14
CA SER A 92 32.65 4.69 29.94
C SER A 92 33.10 3.92 28.74
N THR A 93 32.31 4.01 27.67
CA THR A 93 32.58 3.36 26.37
C THR A 93 32.41 4.38 25.27
N THR A 94 33.39 4.43 24.38
CA THR A 94 33.27 5.20 23.11
C THR A 94 33.38 4.22 21.97
N MET A 95 32.47 4.31 20.99
CA MET A 95 32.50 3.52 19.79
C MET A 95 32.02 4.32 18.59
N SER A 96 32.34 3.87 17.40
CA SER A 96 31.85 4.44 16.14
C SER A 96 31.31 3.34 15.24
N PHE A 97 30.32 3.67 14.43
CA PHE A 97 29.79 2.76 13.40
C PHE A 97 29.33 3.55 12.19
N THR A 98 29.24 2.88 11.03
CA THR A 98 28.83 3.52 9.78
C THR A 98 27.61 2.79 9.20
N THR A 99 26.57 3.56 8.90
CA THR A 99 25.37 3.02 8.28
C THR A 99 25.58 2.69 6.79
N ILE A 100 24.74 1.79 6.25
CA ILE A 100 24.78 1.43 4.82
C ILE A 100 24.63 2.66 3.94
N SER A 101 25.26 2.62 2.76
CA SER A 101 25.10 3.60 1.69
C SER A 101 24.61 2.86 0.45
N PRO A 102 23.29 2.57 0.33
CA PRO A 102 22.78 1.77 -0.77
C PRO A 102 22.85 2.54 -2.08
N ASN A 103 23.26 1.83 -3.16
CA ASN A 103 23.26 2.37 -4.51
C ASN A 103 21.87 2.43 -5.13
N ASN A 104 21.00 1.51 -4.71
CA ASN A 104 19.60 1.40 -5.15
C ASN A 104 18.67 1.55 -3.96
N ARG A 105 17.65 2.41 -4.12
CA ARG A 105 16.58 2.60 -3.14
C ARG A 105 15.24 2.56 -3.81
N THR A 106 14.20 2.18 -3.04
CA THR A 106 12.83 2.21 -3.48
C THR A 106 11.94 2.91 -2.46
N HIS A 107 10.97 3.67 -2.97
CA HIS A 107 9.97 4.37 -2.18
C HIS A 107 8.62 3.64 -2.26
N PRO A 108 7.98 3.34 -1.11
CA PRO A 108 6.64 2.79 -1.08
C PRO A 108 5.59 3.90 -1.21
N TYR A 109 4.48 3.59 -1.89
CA TYR A 109 3.27 4.43 -1.99
C TYR A 109 2.08 3.62 -1.53
N LEU A 110 1.15 4.26 -0.84
CA LEU A 110 -0.06 3.62 -0.32
C LEU A 110 -1.32 4.12 -1.04
N LEU A 111 -2.21 3.17 -1.31
CA LEU A 111 -3.56 3.41 -1.78
C LEU A 111 -4.50 2.49 -0.98
N PRO A 112 -5.62 2.99 -0.40
CA PRO A 112 -6.09 4.40 -0.42
C PRO A 112 -5.17 5.35 0.36
N GLY A 113 -5.37 6.66 0.15
CA GLY A 113 -4.68 7.71 0.88
C GLY A 113 -5.16 7.84 2.32
N GLU A 114 -4.45 8.69 3.08
CA GLU A 114 -4.71 8.91 4.49
C GLU A 114 -6.12 9.46 4.75
N ASN A 115 -6.83 8.83 5.70
CA ASN A 115 -8.19 9.20 6.13
C ASN A 115 -9.28 9.16 5.03
N GLU A 116 -9.03 8.46 3.91
CA GLU A 116 -10.06 8.28 2.90
C GLU A 116 -11.24 7.44 3.43
N VAL A 117 -12.45 7.74 2.93
CA VAL A 117 -13.62 6.89 3.06
C VAL A 117 -13.82 6.16 1.74
N VAL A 118 -13.73 4.83 1.76
CA VAL A 118 -13.72 3.99 0.57
C VAL A 118 -14.92 3.04 0.50
N GLY A 119 -15.16 2.45 -0.65
CA GLY A 119 -16.18 1.39 -0.83
C GLY A 119 -15.72 0.03 -0.29
N ILE A 120 -16.68 -0.88 -0.21
CA ILE A 120 -16.51 -2.21 0.40
C ILE A 120 -15.56 -3.13 -0.37
N GLY A 121 -15.21 -2.80 -1.60
CA GLY A 121 -14.30 -3.59 -2.44
C GLY A 121 -12.85 -3.08 -2.48
N GLN A 122 -12.49 -2.04 -1.73
CA GLN A 122 -11.16 -1.45 -1.79
C GLN A 122 -10.08 -2.38 -1.19
N PRO A 123 -9.12 -2.89 -1.96
CA PRO A 123 -7.94 -3.55 -1.41
C PRO A 123 -6.96 -2.51 -0.85
N VAL A 124 -6.12 -2.93 0.10
CA VAL A 124 -4.89 -2.18 0.41
C VAL A 124 -3.91 -2.42 -0.72
N ALA A 125 -3.40 -1.37 -1.35
CA ALA A 125 -2.37 -1.46 -2.37
C ALA A 125 -1.09 -0.76 -1.90
N ILE A 126 0.02 -1.46 -1.97
CA ILE A 126 1.36 -0.93 -1.72
C ILE A 126 2.13 -1.01 -3.03
N GLN A 127 2.46 0.14 -3.59
CA GLN A 127 3.21 0.26 -4.83
C GLN A 127 4.62 0.77 -4.53
N PHE A 128 5.62 0.17 -5.15
CA PHE A 128 7.01 0.60 -5.11
C PHE A 128 7.39 1.21 -6.46
N ASP A 129 8.30 2.17 -6.47
CA ASP A 129 8.82 2.77 -7.70
C ASP A 129 9.84 1.87 -8.42
N GLU A 130 10.36 0.83 -7.74
CA GLU A 130 11.26 -0.18 -8.29
C GLU A 130 10.67 -1.60 -8.23
N ASN A 131 11.18 -2.50 -9.08
CA ASN A 131 10.84 -3.92 -8.99
C ASN A 131 11.42 -4.52 -7.71
N ILE A 132 10.61 -5.26 -6.95
CA ILE A 132 11.01 -5.87 -5.67
C ILE A 132 11.54 -7.29 -5.90
N PRO A 133 12.85 -7.53 -5.72
CA PRO A 133 13.43 -8.87 -5.91
C PRO A 133 13.04 -9.84 -4.79
N ASP A 134 13.01 -9.38 -3.53
CA ASP A 134 12.57 -10.18 -2.38
C ASP A 134 11.19 -9.71 -1.90
N ARG A 135 10.15 -10.27 -2.52
CA ARG A 135 8.76 -9.97 -2.20
C ARG A 135 8.37 -10.39 -0.80
N LYS A 136 8.98 -11.46 -0.25
CA LYS A 136 8.73 -11.88 1.12
C LYS A 136 9.29 -10.89 2.13
N ALA A 137 10.51 -10.40 1.92
CA ALA A 137 11.09 -9.37 2.78
C ALA A 137 10.20 -8.12 2.80
N ALA A 138 9.70 -7.69 1.63
CA ALA A 138 8.76 -6.57 1.55
C ALA A 138 7.44 -6.86 2.30
N GLN A 139 6.81 -8.02 2.09
CA GLN A 139 5.56 -8.38 2.79
C GLN A 139 5.74 -8.45 4.31
N ASN A 140 6.86 -8.99 4.79
CA ASN A 140 7.16 -9.07 6.23
C ASN A 140 7.35 -7.70 6.89
N ALA A 141 7.63 -6.66 6.09
CA ALA A 141 7.74 -5.29 6.55
C ALA A 141 6.39 -4.53 6.56
N ILE A 142 5.32 -5.15 6.06
CA ILE A 142 3.98 -4.56 5.99
C ILE A 142 3.13 -5.10 7.13
N LYS A 143 2.57 -4.19 7.91
CA LYS A 143 1.59 -4.51 8.96
C LYS A 143 0.24 -3.89 8.61
N ILE A 144 -0.80 -4.73 8.60
CA ILE A 144 -2.19 -4.28 8.41
C ILE A 144 -2.97 -4.64 9.67
N THR A 145 -3.66 -3.65 10.23
CA THR A 145 -4.51 -3.80 11.41
C THR A 145 -5.91 -3.34 11.07
N THR A 146 -6.90 -4.17 11.36
CA THR A 146 -8.31 -3.86 11.06
C THR A 146 -9.15 -3.85 12.32
N THR A 147 -10.16 -2.97 12.34
CA THR A 147 -11.15 -2.89 13.43
C THR A 147 -12.55 -2.87 12.83
N PRO A 148 -13.38 -3.95 13.01
CA PRO A 148 -13.05 -5.20 13.69
C PRO A 148 -11.92 -5.99 12.98
N ALA A 149 -11.29 -6.92 13.71
CA ALA A 149 -10.22 -7.74 13.15
C ALA A 149 -10.75 -8.65 12.03
N VAL A 150 -10.09 -8.62 10.88
CA VAL A 150 -10.44 -9.41 9.69
C VAL A 150 -9.20 -10.12 9.18
N GLU A 151 -9.32 -11.40 8.84
CA GLU A 151 -8.26 -12.15 8.16
C GLU A 151 -8.15 -11.69 6.70
N GLY A 152 -6.93 -11.51 6.22
CA GLY A 152 -6.65 -11.19 4.82
C GLY A 152 -5.31 -11.75 4.37
N ALA A 153 -5.01 -11.58 3.08
CA ALA A 153 -3.80 -12.12 2.49
C ALA A 153 -3.23 -11.18 1.42
N PHE A 154 -1.93 -11.31 1.18
CA PHE A 154 -1.19 -10.58 0.16
C PHE A 154 -1.15 -11.33 -1.17
N TYR A 155 -1.22 -10.56 -2.26
CA TYR A 155 -0.97 -11.04 -3.61
C TYR A 155 -0.26 -9.95 -4.43
N TRP A 156 0.81 -10.30 -5.15
CA TRP A 156 1.53 -9.39 -6.05
C TRP A 156 0.84 -9.35 -7.40
N VAL A 157 0.27 -8.22 -7.76
CA VAL A 157 -0.37 -8.02 -9.07
C VAL A 157 0.65 -7.79 -10.19
N ASN A 158 1.85 -7.29 -9.82
CA ASN A 158 3.01 -7.16 -10.69
C ASN A 158 4.31 -7.10 -9.84
N ASN A 159 5.46 -6.81 -10.47
CA ASN A 159 6.76 -6.80 -9.79
C ASN A 159 6.96 -5.62 -8.81
N ARG A 160 6.07 -4.62 -8.84
CA ARG A 160 6.16 -3.38 -8.06
C ARG A 160 4.99 -3.17 -7.12
N GLU A 161 3.93 -3.97 -7.24
CA GLU A 161 2.70 -3.74 -6.47
C GLU A 161 2.20 -5.01 -5.80
N VAL A 162 2.07 -4.93 -4.49
CA VAL A 162 1.43 -5.95 -3.66
C VAL A 162 0.12 -5.41 -3.11
N ARG A 163 -0.88 -6.26 -3.10
CA ARG A 163 -2.21 -5.95 -2.56
C ARG A 163 -2.57 -6.88 -1.43
N TRP A 164 -3.36 -6.34 -0.52
CA TRP A 164 -3.93 -7.11 0.57
C TRP A 164 -5.44 -6.91 0.60
N ARG A 165 -6.21 -8.00 0.70
CA ARG A 165 -7.65 -7.98 0.88
C ARG A 165 -8.13 -9.13 1.76
N PRO A 166 -9.31 -9.00 2.39
CA PRO A 166 -9.98 -10.13 3.03
C PRO A 166 -10.60 -11.08 1.99
N GLU A 167 -11.17 -12.19 2.46
CA GLU A 167 -11.89 -13.15 1.62
C GLU A 167 -13.17 -12.56 1.00
N HIS A 168 -13.92 -11.81 1.81
CA HIS A 168 -15.17 -11.16 1.43
C HIS A 168 -15.03 -9.65 1.41
N PHE A 169 -15.94 -8.96 0.76
CA PHE A 169 -16.01 -7.51 0.82
C PHE A 169 -16.03 -7.02 2.27
N TRP A 170 -15.47 -5.84 2.48
CA TRP A 170 -15.43 -5.23 3.79
C TRP A 170 -16.83 -4.97 4.35
N ALA A 171 -16.98 -5.13 5.65
CA ALA A 171 -18.16 -4.61 6.35
C ALA A 171 -18.08 -3.08 6.43
N PRO A 172 -19.18 -2.34 6.16
CA PRO A 172 -19.24 -0.90 6.40
C PRO A 172 -18.81 -0.53 7.82
N GLY A 173 -18.08 0.56 7.97
CA GLY A 173 -17.54 1.05 9.24
C GLY A 173 -16.21 0.43 9.66
N THR A 174 -15.69 -0.57 8.92
CA THR A 174 -14.36 -1.14 9.20
C THR A 174 -13.28 -0.07 9.04
N LYS A 175 -12.38 0.02 10.04
CA LYS A 175 -11.16 0.84 9.99
C LYS A 175 -9.98 -0.03 9.64
N VAL A 176 -9.09 0.48 8.81
CA VAL A 176 -7.87 -0.21 8.37
C VAL A 176 -6.68 0.72 8.56
N ASP A 177 -5.72 0.28 9.38
CA ASP A 177 -4.45 0.96 9.61
C ASP A 177 -3.35 0.16 8.92
N ILE A 178 -2.47 0.86 8.21
CA ILE A 178 -1.40 0.29 7.39
C ILE A 178 -0.07 0.91 7.83
N ALA A 179 0.94 0.06 8.06
CA ALA A 179 2.31 0.49 8.26
C ALA A 179 3.23 -0.32 7.34
N VAL A 180 4.04 0.38 6.56
CA VAL A 180 5.08 -0.18 5.69
C VAL A 180 6.42 0.26 6.25
N ASN A 181 7.13 -0.66 6.92
CA ASN A 181 8.35 -0.39 7.66
C ASN A 181 9.56 -0.94 6.86
N VAL A 182 9.89 -0.29 5.76
CA VAL A 182 10.95 -0.74 4.83
C VAL A 182 12.22 0.10 4.90
N TYR A 183 12.24 1.18 5.68
CA TYR A 183 13.41 2.04 5.81
C TYR A 183 14.65 1.23 6.22
N GLY A 184 15.70 1.31 5.40
CA GLY A 184 16.95 0.61 5.65
C GLY A 184 16.92 -0.91 5.49
N LYS A 185 15.79 -1.51 5.10
CA LYS A 185 15.67 -2.96 4.88
C LYS A 185 16.11 -3.33 3.47
N ASP A 186 16.90 -4.39 3.37
CA ASP A 186 17.23 -5.02 2.08
C ASP A 186 15.99 -5.77 1.55
N LEU A 187 15.53 -5.38 0.38
CA LEU A 187 14.41 -5.98 -0.35
C LEU A 187 14.89 -6.86 -1.51
N GLY A 188 16.14 -7.33 -1.41
CA GLY A 188 16.79 -8.20 -2.37
C GLY A 188 17.71 -7.47 -3.33
N ASN A 189 18.82 -8.14 -3.72
CA ASN A 189 19.83 -7.64 -4.68
C ASN A 189 20.39 -6.24 -4.29
N GLY A 190 20.44 -5.90 -3.01
CA GLY A 190 20.91 -4.60 -2.52
C GLY A 190 19.96 -3.43 -2.77
N LEU A 191 18.71 -3.70 -3.14
CA LEU A 191 17.64 -2.71 -3.17
C LEU A 191 17.17 -2.45 -1.74
N VAL A 192 17.18 -1.21 -1.30
CA VAL A 192 16.86 -0.83 0.09
C VAL A 192 15.67 0.13 0.12
N GLY A 193 14.73 -0.09 1.04
CA GLY A 193 13.64 0.86 1.28
C GLY A 193 14.17 2.20 1.81
N ASP A 194 13.68 3.31 1.27
CA ASP A 194 14.15 4.66 1.59
C ASP A 194 13.36 5.36 2.68
N SER A 195 12.16 4.87 3.00
CA SER A 195 11.28 5.46 4.01
C SER A 195 10.26 4.45 4.55
N ASP A 196 9.83 4.67 5.80
CA ASP A 196 8.64 4.07 6.35
C ASP A 196 7.44 4.98 6.06
N ILE A 197 6.30 4.37 5.74
CA ILE A 197 5.06 5.10 5.52
C ILE A 197 3.91 4.44 6.25
N THR A 198 2.93 5.25 6.63
CA THR A 198 1.68 4.81 7.24
C THR A 198 0.49 5.44 6.54
N SER A 199 -0.65 4.76 6.57
CA SER A 199 -1.93 5.30 6.14
C SER A 199 -3.06 4.63 6.93
N SER A 200 -4.21 5.27 6.96
CA SER A 200 -5.43 4.69 7.49
C SER A 200 -6.62 5.07 6.62
N PHE A 201 -7.62 4.20 6.57
CA PHE A 201 -8.88 4.49 5.88
C PHE A 201 -10.07 3.88 6.61
N THR A 202 -11.27 4.34 6.26
CA THR A 202 -12.53 3.80 6.77
C THR A 202 -13.39 3.31 5.60
N VAL A 203 -14.00 2.16 5.76
CA VAL A 203 -14.97 1.64 4.81
C VAL A 203 -16.32 2.31 5.02
N GLY A 204 -16.83 2.96 3.99
CA GLY A 204 -18.14 3.60 4.00
C GLY A 204 -19.30 2.64 3.78
N ASP A 205 -20.44 3.18 3.36
CA ASP A 205 -21.61 2.41 2.98
C ASP A 205 -21.30 1.49 1.77
N ALA A 206 -22.00 0.36 1.70
CA ALA A 206 -21.90 -0.58 0.60
C ALA A 206 -22.69 -0.04 -0.60
N LEU A 207 -22.02 0.56 -1.57
CA LEU A 207 -22.60 0.94 -2.86
C LEU A 207 -22.17 -0.07 -3.92
N VAL A 208 -23.14 -0.74 -4.52
CA VAL A 208 -22.93 -1.80 -5.52
C VAL A 208 -23.73 -1.47 -6.78
N PHE A 209 -23.05 -1.50 -7.91
CA PHE A 209 -23.62 -1.35 -9.25
C PHE A 209 -23.68 -2.72 -9.91
N THR A 210 -24.84 -3.21 -10.30
CA THR A 210 -24.97 -4.47 -11.04
C THR A 210 -25.46 -4.16 -12.45
N ALA A 211 -24.57 -4.31 -13.43
CA ALA A 211 -24.89 -4.20 -14.87
C ALA A 211 -25.20 -5.58 -15.43
N ASP A 212 -26.40 -5.76 -15.95
CA ASP A 212 -26.88 -7.03 -16.51
C ASP A 212 -27.19 -6.87 -17.99
N ASP A 213 -26.47 -7.61 -18.84
CA ASP A 213 -26.61 -7.55 -20.30
C ASP A 213 -27.96 -8.13 -20.80
N ASN A 214 -28.57 -9.04 -20.06
CA ASN A 214 -29.89 -9.56 -20.40
C ASN A 214 -30.99 -8.49 -20.31
N THR A 215 -30.79 -7.48 -19.47
CA THR A 215 -31.76 -6.38 -19.25
C THR A 215 -31.30 -5.05 -19.79
N HIS A 216 -30.03 -4.91 -20.11
CA HIS A 216 -29.34 -3.64 -20.43
C HIS A 216 -29.59 -2.56 -19.38
N GLN A 217 -29.58 -2.97 -18.09
CA GLN A 217 -29.79 -2.10 -16.94
C GLN A 217 -28.61 -2.16 -15.98
N VAL A 218 -28.34 -1.04 -15.32
CA VAL A 218 -27.50 -0.98 -14.12
C VAL A 218 -28.43 -0.77 -12.93
N VAL A 219 -28.49 -1.76 -12.04
CA VAL A 219 -29.18 -1.66 -10.75
C VAL A 219 -28.18 -1.20 -9.70
N VAL A 220 -28.53 -0.18 -8.93
CA VAL A 220 -27.68 0.36 -7.87
C VAL A 220 -28.30 0.05 -6.52
N GLU A 221 -27.52 -0.63 -5.69
CA GLU A 221 -27.91 -0.95 -4.31
C GLU A 221 -27.02 -0.21 -3.33
N ARG A 222 -27.63 0.32 -2.27
CA ARG A 222 -26.93 0.88 -1.12
C ARG A 222 -27.32 0.10 0.12
N ASN A 223 -26.34 -0.53 0.76
CA ASN A 223 -26.55 -1.40 1.93
C ASN A 223 -27.62 -2.48 1.71
N GLY A 224 -27.69 -3.03 0.47
CA GLY A 224 -28.63 -4.06 0.07
C GLY A 224 -30.00 -3.57 -0.39
N GLU A 225 -30.26 -2.26 -0.36
CA GLU A 225 -31.51 -1.68 -0.84
C GLU A 225 -31.31 -1.08 -2.24
N VAL A 226 -32.19 -1.40 -3.18
CA VAL A 226 -32.18 -0.81 -4.53
C VAL A 226 -32.60 0.66 -4.42
N ILE A 227 -31.68 1.54 -4.82
CA ILE A 227 -31.89 2.99 -4.77
C ILE A 227 -32.03 3.63 -6.15
N LYS A 228 -31.59 2.94 -7.19
CA LYS A 228 -31.66 3.46 -8.56
C LYS A 228 -31.54 2.34 -9.59
N THR A 229 -32.17 2.53 -10.75
CA THR A 229 -31.97 1.69 -11.94
C THR A 229 -31.76 2.61 -13.13
N MET A 230 -30.74 2.31 -13.95
CA MET A 230 -30.32 3.14 -15.07
C MET A 230 -30.20 2.29 -16.34
N PRO A 231 -30.84 2.70 -17.47
CA PRO A 231 -30.58 2.07 -18.75
C PRO A 231 -29.12 2.24 -19.16
N THR A 232 -28.52 1.18 -19.72
CA THR A 232 -27.13 1.23 -20.20
C THR A 232 -27.00 0.57 -21.58
N SER A 233 -25.93 0.91 -22.29
CA SER A 233 -25.47 0.24 -23.49
C SER A 233 -23.98 -0.07 -23.30
N MET A 234 -23.66 -1.36 -23.23
CA MET A 234 -22.30 -1.85 -22.98
C MET A 234 -21.54 -2.16 -24.27
N GLY A 235 -20.43 -2.87 -24.18
CA GLY A 235 -19.60 -3.25 -25.31
C GLY A 235 -20.36 -4.11 -26.34
N LYS A 236 -20.29 -3.71 -27.62
CA LYS A 236 -20.82 -4.50 -28.75
C LYS A 236 -20.12 -5.87 -28.87
N ASN A 237 -20.69 -6.82 -29.59
CA ASN A 237 -20.14 -8.19 -29.69
C ASN A 237 -18.68 -8.27 -30.16
N SER A 238 -18.20 -7.32 -30.96
CA SER A 238 -16.80 -7.30 -31.42
C SER A 238 -15.82 -6.73 -30.36
N THR A 239 -16.33 -5.98 -29.40
CA THR A 239 -15.57 -5.36 -28.30
C THR A 239 -16.39 -5.42 -27.01
N PRO A 240 -16.70 -6.66 -26.53
CA PRO A 240 -17.61 -6.83 -25.41
C PRO A 240 -17.01 -6.31 -24.10
N THR A 241 -17.89 -5.92 -23.19
CA THR A 241 -17.50 -5.71 -21.80
C THR A 241 -17.28 -7.08 -21.14
N ASP A 242 -16.17 -7.29 -20.48
CA ASP A 242 -15.93 -8.54 -19.75
C ASP A 242 -16.86 -8.65 -18.54
N ASN A 243 -17.25 -9.88 -18.21
CA ASN A 243 -17.99 -10.19 -17.00
C ASN A 243 -17.08 -10.09 -15.77
N GLY A 244 -17.66 -10.00 -14.58
CA GLY A 244 -16.91 -10.10 -13.33
C GLY A 244 -17.14 -8.94 -12.38
N ILE A 245 -16.26 -8.85 -11.39
CA ILE A 245 -16.29 -7.86 -10.31
C ILE A 245 -15.22 -6.82 -10.59
N TYR A 246 -15.64 -5.59 -10.64
CA TYR A 246 -14.84 -4.39 -10.90
C TYR A 246 -14.82 -3.50 -9.67
N ILE A 247 -13.74 -2.77 -9.48
CA ILE A 247 -13.58 -1.81 -8.38
C ILE A 247 -13.59 -0.39 -8.96
N VAL A 248 -14.43 0.48 -8.42
CA VAL A 248 -14.41 1.91 -8.80
C VAL A 248 -13.08 2.54 -8.35
N SER A 249 -12.44 3.30 -9.23
CA SER A 249 -11.19 4.02 -8.98
C SER A 249 -11.37 5.53 -9.04
N ASP A 250 -10.80 6.17 -10.06
CA ASP A 250 -10.83 7.61 -10.26
C ASP A 250 -12.06 8.08 -11.05
N ARG A 251 -12.41 9.34 -10.85
CA ARG A 251 -13.56 9.98 -11.47
C ARG A 251 -13.12 11.29 -12.13
N HIS A 252 -13.62 11.54 -13.33
CA HIS A 252 -13.32 12.73 -14.11
C HIS A 252 -14.60 13.41 -14.55
N GLU A 253 -14.76 14.68 -14.26
CA GLU A 253 -15.89 15.46 -14.79
C GLU A 253 -15.82 15.52 -16.31
N LYS A 254 -14.62 15.67 -16.87
CA LYS A 254 -14.32 15.61 -18.31
C LYS A 254 -13.02 14.87 -18.57
N ILE A 255 -13.01 13.99 -19.55
CA ILE A 255 -11.82 13.27 -19.98
C ILE A 255 -11.88 13.02 -21.50
N ILE A 256 -10.72 12.96 -22.15
CA ILE A 256 -10.61 12.44 -23.52
C ILE A 256 -10.30 10.94 -23.39
N MET A 257 -11.25 10.11 -23.79
CA MET A 257 -11.03 8.67 -23.92
C MET A 257 -10.23 8.41 -25.19
N ASP A 258 -9.04 7.87 -25.05
CA ASP A 258 -8.09 7.61 -26.13
C ASP A 258 -7.72 6.13 -26.11
N SER A 259 -8.14 5.40 -27.13
CA SER A 259 -7.95 3.94 -27.23
C SER A 259 -6.47 3.55 -27.26
N SER A 260 -5.58 4.45 -27.69
CA SER A 260 -4.14 4.17 -27.72
C SER A 260 -3.53 3.96 -26.32
N THR A 261 -4.15 4.53 -25.30
CA THR A 261 -3.74 4.34 -23.90
C THR A 261 -4.01 2.92 -23.38
N TYR A 262 -4.83 2.16 -24.12
CA TYR A 262 -5.19 0.76 -23.82
C TYR A 262 -4.69 -0.21 -24.91
N GLY A 263 -3.73 0.23 -25.75
CA GLY A 263 -3.10 -0.62 -26.76
C GLY A 263 -3.85 -0.72 -28.09
N VAL A 264 -4.94 0.02 -28.30
CA VAL A 264 -5.70 0.04 -29.55
C VAL A 264 -5.40 1.35 -30.29
N ALA A 265 -4.75 1.26 -31.47
CA ALA A 265 -4.40 2.44 -32.25
C ALA A 265 -5.65 3.24 -32.63
N VAL A 266 -5.62 4.58 -32.44
CA VAL A 266 -6.77 5.47 -32.68
C VAL A 266 -7.33 5.37 -34.09
N ASN A 267 -6.47 5.12 -35.07
CA ASN A 267 -6.83 4.97 -36.49
C ASN A 267 -7.16 3.54 -36.92
N SER A 268 -7.25 2.59 -35.97
CA SER A 268 -7.73 1.22 -36.25
C SER A 268 -9.26 1.17 -36.28
N PRO A 269 -9.88 0.07 -36.82
CA PRO A 269 -11.33 -0.07 -36.88
C PRO A 269 -12.04 0.06 -35.53
N ASP A 270 -11.39 -0.33 -34.44
CA ASP A 270 -11.90 -0.21 -33.07
C ASP A 270 -11.22 0.92 -32.28
N GLY A 271 -10.44 1.79 -32.97
CA GLY A 271 -9.80 2.95 -32.40
C GLY A 271 -10.77 4.10 -32.18
N TYR A 272 -10.54 4.87 -31.11
CA TYR A 272 -11.32 6.07 -30.83
C TYR A 272 -10.51 7.10 -30.05
N LYS A 273 -10.92 8.35 -30.19
CA LYS A 273 -10.48 9.49 -29.37
C LYS A 273 -11.66 10.41 -29.17
N THR A 274 -12.33 10.29 -28.03
CA THR A 274 -13.63 10.91 -27.81
C THR A 274 -13.66 11.62 -26.46
N PRO A 275 -14.00 12.94 -26.42
CA PRO A 275 -14.28 13.62 -25.17
C PRO A 275 -15.59 13.10 -24.58
N VAL A 276 -15.56 12.81 -23.28
CA VAL A 276 -16.73 12.37 -22.51
C VAL A 276 -16.82 13.13 -21.21
N ASP A 277 -18.05 13.29 -20.72
CA ASP A 277 -18.35 13.90 -19.43
C ASP A 277 -18.67 12.81 -18.39
N TYR A 278 -18.42 13.12 -17.13
CA TYR A 278 -18.76 12.29 -15.96
C TYR A 278 -18.27 10.85 -16.05
N ALA A 279 -16.98 10.68 -16.33
CA ALA A 279 -16.36 9.37 -16.43
C ALA A 279 -15.95 8.85 -15.06
N THR A 280 -16.39 7.62 -14.72
CA THR A 280 -16.03 6.88 -13.51
C THR A 280 -15.32 5.60 -13.92
N ARG A 281 -14.03 5.47 -13.63
CA ARG A 281 -13.18 4.33 -14.01
C ARG A 281 -13.50 3.10 -13.17
N ILE A 282 -13.60 1.94 -13.83
CA ILE A 282 -13.79 0.65 -13.16
C ILE A 282 -12.79 -0.43 -13.63
N SER A 283 -11.95 -0.15 -14.64
CA SER A 283 -10.81 -1.02 -15.00
C SER A 283 -9.61 -0.20 -15.49
N TYR A 284 -8.41 -0.73 -15.33
CA TYR A 284 -7.22 -0.13 -15.95
C TYR A 284 -7.07 -0.56 -17.42
N SER A 285 -7.82 -1.56 -17.88
CA SER A 285 -7.98 -1.87 -19.29
C SER A 285 -8.93 -0.92 -20.03
N GLY A 286 -9.44 0.12 -19.35
CA GLY A 286 -10.11 1.25 -20.00
C GLY A 286 -11.63 1.23 -19.96
N ILE A 287 -12.25 0.52 -19.03
CA ILE A 287 -13.71 0.50 -18.86
C ILE A 287 -14.15 1.56 -17.85
N PHE A 288 -15.17 2.32 -18.24
CA PHE A 288 -15.75 3.41 -17.45
C PHE A 288 -17.29 3.36 -17.52
N PHE A 289 -17.94 3.90 -16.50
CA PHE A 289 -19.23 4.57 -16.68
C PHE A 289 -18.99 5.96 -17.25
N HIS A 290 -19.74 6.39 -18.25
CA HIS A 290 -19.63 7.76 -18.73
C HIS A 290 -20.90 8.23 -19.44
N SER A 291 -21.04 9.56 -19.59
CA SER A 291 -22.10 10.17 -20.40
C SER A 291 -21.92 9.85 -21.87
N ALA A 292 -22.97 9.33 -22.49
CA ALA A 292 -23.00 8.97 -23.91
C ALA A 292 -24.32 9.39 -24.55
N PRO A 293 -24.56 10.70 -24.76
CA PRO A 293 -25.80 11.22 -25.33
C PRO A 293 -26.07 10.73 -26.76
N TRP A 294 -25.03 10.32 -27.49
CA TRP A 294 -25.15 9.76 -28.84
C TRP A 294 -25.74 8.34 -28.89
N SER A 295 -25.82 7.64 -27.75
CA SER A 295 -26.31 6.26 -27.68
C SER A 295 -27.60 6.11 -26.87
N LEU A 296 -28.34 7.20 -26.60
CA LEU A 296 -29.57 7.17 -25.81
C LEU A 296 -30.61 6.18 -26.36
N GLY A 297 -30.72 6.05 -27.68
CA GLY A 297 -31.64 5.08 -28.32
C GLY A 297 -31.23 3.61 -28.15
N ALA A 298 -29.97 3.34 -27.81
CA ALA A 298 -29.47 1.98 -27.56
C ALA A 298 -29.53 1.59 -26.08
N GLN A 299 -29.41 2.58 -25.19
CA GLN A 299 -29.44 2.37 -23.73
C GLN A 299 -30.74 1.71 -23.30
N GLY A 300 -30.66 0.61 -22.60
CA GLY A 300 -31.79 -0.24 -22.21
C GLY A 300 -32.26 -1.22 -23.26
N SER A 301 -31.57 -1.32 -24.42
CA SER A 301 -32.06 -2.13 -25.56
C SER A 301 -30.98 -3.00 -26.22
N TYR A 302 -29.77 -2.43 -26.51
CA TYR A 302 -28.67 -3.14 -27.16
C TYR A 302 -27.33 -2.47 -26.96
N ASN A 303 -26.24 -3.20 -27.16
CA ASN A 303 -24.88 -2.79 -26.92
C ASN A 303 -24.23 -2.10 -28.14
N THR A 304 -23.54 -0.98 -27.92
CA THR A 304 -22.92 -0.17 -29.00
C THR A 304 -21.52 0.33 -28.67
N SER A 305 -21.05 0.21 -27.42
CA SER A 305 -19.78 0.77 -27.00
C SER A 305 -18.57 -0.13 -27.37
N HIS A 306 -17.37 0.34 -27.06
CA HIS A 306 -16.13 -0.43 -27.16
C HIS A 306 -15.72 -1.10 -25.82
N GLY A 307 -16.69 -1.30 -24.92
CA GLY A 307 -16.50 -1.92 -23.60
C GLY A 307 -17.03 -1.10 -22.43
N CYS A 308 -17.09 0.23 -22.56
CA CYS A 308 -17.61 1.11 -21.50
C CYS A 308 -19.12 0.95 -21.29
N LEU A 309 -19.59 1.36 -20.11
CA LEU A 309 -21.01 1.44 -19.78
C LEU A 309 -21.52 2.83 -20.13
N ASN A 310 -22.16 2.93 -21.31
CA ASN A 310 -22.78 4.16 -21.79
C ASN A 310 -24.04 4.46 -20.99
N LEU A 311 -24.14 5.64 -20.42
CA LEU A 311 -25.27 6.12 -19.64
C LEU A 311 -25.83 7.45 -20.22
N SER A 312 -27.03 7.77 -19.81
CA SER A 312 -27.56 9.12 -20.03
C SER A 312 -26.68 10.16 -19.32
N PRO A 313 -26.65 11.43 -19.77
CA PRO A 313 -25.88 12.47 -19.08
C PRO A 313 -26.27 12.64 -17.59
N SER A 314 -27.53 12.51 -17.27
CA SER A 314 -28.03 12.58 -15.88
C SER A 314 -27.60 11.39 -15.04
N ASP A 315 -27.62 10.18 -15.59
CA ASP A 315 -27.22 8.97 -14.88
C ASP A 315 -25.69 8.89 -14.71
N ALA A 316 -24.93 9.26 -15.73
CA ALA A 316 -23.46 9.33 -15.63
C ALA A 316 -23.02 10.37 -14.57
N ARG A 317 -23.69 11.52 -14.55
CA ARG A 317 -23.46 12.54 -13.52
C ARG A 317 -23.79 12.00 -12.13
N TRP A 318 -24.90 11.28 -11.98
CA TRP A 318 -25.28 10.67 -10.70
C TRP A 318 -24.23 9.66 -10.22
N VAL A 319 -23.71 8.79 -11.12
CA VAL A 319 -22.60 7.86 -10.79
C VAL A 319 -21.37 8.62 -10.36
N TYR A 320 -20.97 9.64 -11.13
CA TYR A 320 -19.82 10.50 -10.82
C TYR A 320 -19.91 11.16 -9.44
N GLU A 321 -21.10 11.65 -9.07
CA GLU A 321 -21.33 12.34 -7.80
C GLU A 321 -21.44 11.39 -6.59
N ASN A 322 -21.91 10.16 -6.78
CA ASN A 322 -22.23 9.23 -5.71
C ASN A 322 -21.24 8.08 -5.52
N ALA A 323 -20.58 7.62 -6.58
CA ALA A 323 -19.58 6.56 -6.46
C ALA A 323 -18.31 7.08 -5.78
N LYS A 324 -17.66 6.22 -5.01
CA LYS A 324 -16.37 6.47 -4.37
C LYS A 324 -15.38 5.37 -4.73
N ARG A 325 -14.10 5.64 -4.57
CA ARG A 325 -13.04 4.63 -4.70
C ARG A 325 -13.38 3.40 -3.86
N GLY A 326 -13.27 2.22 -4.45
CA GLY A 326 -13.53 0.97 -3.76
C GLY A 326 -14.98 0.51 -3.80
N ASP A 327 -15.92 1.28 -4.39
CA ASP A 327 -17.26 0.77 -4.65
C ASP A 327 -17.21 -0.35 -5.69
N ILE A 328 -18.18 -1.25 -5.66
CA ILE A 328 -18.19 -2.44 -6.49
C ILE A 328 -19.10 -2.25 -7.69
N THR A 329 -18.61 -2.67 -8.85
CA THR A 329 -19.43 -2.89 -10.05
C THR A 329 -19.39 -4.38 -10.43
N ILE A 330 -20.54 -5.00 -10.59
CA ILE A 330 -20.69 -6.40 -11.06
C ILE A 330 -21.24 -6.34 -12.47
N ILE A 331 -20.52 -6.91 -13.42
CA ILE A 331 -20.97 -7.04 -14.82
C ILE A 331 -21.24 -8.51 -15.10
N LYS A 332 -22.40 -8.81 -15.66
CA LYS A 332 -22.86 -10.18 -15.91
C LYS A 332 -23.62 -10.33 -17.21
N ASN A 333 -23.62 -11.58 -17.68
CA ASN A 333 -24.41 -12.06 -18.86
C ASN A 333 -23.97 -11.44 -20.20
N THR A 334 -22.80 -10.78 -20.26
CA THR A 334 -22.24 -10.33 -21.54
C THR A 334 -21.61 -11.50 -22.30
N VAL A 335 -21.35 -11.31 -23.59
CA VAL A 335 -20.61 -12.28 -24.43
C VAL A 335 -19.10 -12.19 -24.20
N GLY A 336 -18.63 -11.26 -23.37
CA GLY A 336 -17.22 -11.09 -23.04
C GLY A 336 -16.67 -12.19 -22.13
N GLY A 337 -15.36 -12.17 -21.93
CA GLY A 337 -14.65 -13.02 -20.99
C GLY A 337 -14.92 -12.67 -19.53
N THR A 338 -13.89 -12.80 -18.71
CA THR A 338 -13.89 -12.33 -17.31
C THR A 338 -12.75 -11.33 -17.13
N LEU A 339 -13.01 -10.21 -16.46
CA LEU A 339 -11.99 -9.22 -16.14
C LEU A 339 -10.80 -9.87 -15.45
N SER A 340 -9.60 -9.58 -15.95
CA SER A 340 -8.36 -10.11 -15.38
C SER A 340 -8.25 -9.73 -13.88
N PRO A 341 -7.97 -10.69 -13.00
CA PRO A 341 -7.75 -10.39 -11.58
C PRO A 341 -6.51 -9.51 -11.32
N VAL A 342 -5.62 -9.40 -12.29
CA VAL A 342 -4.43 -8.53 -12.25
C VAL A 342 -4.57 -7.29 -13.14
N ASP A 343 -5.77 -6.95 -13.58
CA ASP A 343 -6.07 -5.69 -14.26
C ASP A 343 -5.68 -4.47 -13.41
N GLY A 344 -5.73 -4.63 -12.10
CA GLY A 344 -5.50 -3.58 -11.11
C GLY A 344 -6.78 -3.06 -10.47
N LEU A 345 -7.95 -3.42 -10.99
CA LEU A 345 -9.28 -3.18 -10.40
C LEU A 345 -10.16 -4.45 -10.44
N GLY A 346 -9.55 -5.60 -10.75
CA GLY A 346 -10.21 -6.90 -10.90
C GLY A 346 -9.92 -7.91 -9.77
N ASP A 347 -9.35 -7.49 -8.67
CA ASP A 347 -8.84 -8.35 -7.58
C ASP A 347 -9.83 -9.42 -7.11
N TRP A 348 -11.11 -9.09 -7.10
CA TRP A 348 -12.19 -9.97 -6.63
C TRP A 348 -12.55 -11.10 -7.61
N ASN A 349 -12.01 -11.08 -8.83
CA ASN A 349 -12.16 -12.17 -9.80
C ASN A 349 -11.19 -13.33 -9.56
N MET A 350 -10.21 -13.17 -8.67
CA MET A 350 -9.34 -14.26 -8.23
C MET A 350 -10.00 -15.04 -7.08
N PRO A 351 -10.15 -16.36 -7.19
CA PRO A 351 -10.66 -17.20 -6.10
C PRO A 351 -9.81 -17.02 -4.83
N TRP A 352 -10.48 -16.98 -3.68
CA TRP A 352 -9.79 -16.73 -2.39
C TRP A 352 -8.65 -17.70 -2.11
N ALA A 353 -8.84 -18.99 -2.39
CA ALA A 353 -7.79 -20.00 -2.19
C ALA A 353 -6.50 -19.67 -2.95
N GLN A 354 -6.62 -19.15 -4.19
CA GLN A 354 -5.47 -18.72 -5.00
C GLN A 354 -4.88 -17.43 -4.47
N TRP A 355 -5.71 -16.45 -4.09
CA TRP A 355 -5.24 -15.20 -3.48
C TRP A 355 -4.48 -15.47 -2.18
N LYS A 356 -5.04 -16.28 -1.30
CA LYS A 356 -4.47 -16.65 0.00
C LYS A 356 -3.16 -17.42 -0.12
N ALA A 357 -3.01 -18.26 -1.13
CA ALA A 357 -1.76 -18.96 -1.41
C ALA A 357 -0.61 -17.97 -1.71
N GLY A 358 -0.94 -16.79 -2.27
CA GLY A 358 0.03 -15.76 -2.60
C GLY A 358 0.97 -16.17 -3.74
N ASN A 359 1.89 -15.28 -4.08
CA ASN A 359 2.87 -15.47 -5.13
C ASN A 359 4.20 -14.76 -4.84
N ALA A 360 4.52 -14.55 -3.58
CA ALA A 360 5.77 -13.90 -3.17
C ALA A 360 7.02 -14.69 -3.57
N ASP A 361 6.88 -16.02 -3.69
CA ASP A 361 7.97 -16.93 -4.11
C ASP A 361 8.12 -17.06 -5.61
N ASP A 362 7.18 -16.52 -6.40
CA ASP A 362 7.24 -16.57 -7.86
C ASP A 362 8.28 -15.56 -8.37
N ASN A 363 9.48 -16.05 -8.66
CA ASN A 363 10.50 -15.32 -9.41
C ASN A 363 10.08 -15.25 -10.88
N ARG A 364 9.19 -14.33 -11.27
CA ARG A 364 8.81 -14.06 -12.67
C ARG A 364 9.31 -12.71 -13.13
#